data_7907e67b6c2c85e5c135c3ba302a5631
#
_entry.id   7907e67b6c2c85e5c135c3ba302a5631
#
_cell.length_a   1.000
_cell.length_b   1.000
_cell.length_c   1.000
_cell.angle_alpha   90.00
_cell.angle_beta   90.00
_cell.angle_gamma   90.00
#
_symmetry.space_group_name_H-M   'P 1'
#
loop_
_entity.id
_entity.type
_entity.pdbx_description
1 polymer ?
#
loop_
_entity_poly.entity_id
_entity_poly.type
_entity_poly.pdbx_seq_one_letter_code
_entity_poly.pdbx_strand_id
1 'polypeptide(L)'
;MKHRIGFNALSRKGSERKALKRNMVTSLFRYERIETTKAKALEVRKMAEKMITRAKTDSVANRREIAKSIYDEDVANKLFKDIAPLFADRKGGYTRILKTGYRQGDAAEMVILELVEKTKKEEKADKKDEKKARKADK
;
A
#
# COMPACT_ATOMS: atom_id res chain seq x y z
N MET A 1 2.40 -21.48 -20.46
CA MET A 1 1.82 -22.35 -19.41
C MET A 1 1.93 -21.64 -18.06
N LYS A 2 0.87 -21.61 -17.26
CA LYS A 2 0.87 -20.84 -15.97
C LYS A 2 1.42 -21.62 -14.77
N HIS A 3 1.70 -22.88 -14.89
CA HIS A 3 2.25 -23.79 -13.85
C HIS A 3 1.62 -23.64 -12.45
N ARG A 4 0.31 -23.29 -12.36
CA ARG A 4 -0.42 -23.00 -11.11
C ARG A 4 0.17 -21.86 -10.28
N ILE A 5 0.89 -20.92 -10.90
CA ILE A 5 1.51 -19.78 -10.21
C ILE A 5 0.45 -18.72 -9.92
N GLY A 6 0.11 -18.54 -8.65
CA GLY A 6 -0.89 -17.58 -8.17
C GLY A 6 -0.38 -16.15 -7.93
N PHE A 7 0.76 -15.77 -8.50
CA PHE A 7 1.36 -14.44 -8.35
C PHE A 7 1.96 -13.92 -9.66
N ASN A 8 2.12 -12.60 -9.76
CA ASN A 8 2.83 -11.98 -10.87
C ASN A 8 4.34 -12.04 -10.62
N ALA A 9 5.09 -12.58 -11.58
CA ALA A 9 6.55 -12.67 -11.47
C ALA A 9 7.25 -11.30 -11.55
N LEU A 10 6.61 -10.30 -12.17
CA LEU A 10 7.10 -8.92 -12.35
C LEU A 10 8.47 -8.86 -13.05
N SER A 11 8.79 -9.87 -13.87
CA SER A 11 10.09 -10.04 -14.54
C SER A 11 11.28 -9.92 -13.56
N ARG A 12 11.14 -10.42 -12.33
CA ARG A 12 12.15 -10.31 -11.27
C ARG A 12 12.43 -11.67 -10.63
N LYS A 13 13.67 -11.85 -10.19
CA LYS A 13 14.08 -12.98 -9.34
C LYS A 13 13.31 -12.96 -8.02
N GLY A 14 13.22 -14.09 -7.34
CA GLY A 14 12.44 -14.21 -6.10
C GLY A 14 12.84 -13.22 -5.00
N SER A 15 14.15 -13.02 -4.81
CA SER A 15 14.71 -12.06 -3.85
C SER A 15 14.34 -10.61 -4.18
N GLU A 16 14.53 -10.20 -5.42
CA GLU A 16 14.21 -8.85 -5.91
C GLU A 16 12.72 -8.54 -5.82
N ARG A 17 11.87 -9.52 -6.17
CA ARG A 17 10.42 -9.40 -6.02
C ARG A 17 9.99 -9.25 -4.55
N LYS A 18 10.66 -9.97 -3.63
CA LYS A 18 10.42 -9.85 -2.20
C LYS A 18 10.82 -8.46 -1.69
N ALA A 19 11.98 -7.97 -2.09
CA ALA A 19 12.46 -6.62 -1.75
C ALA A 19 11.51 -5.54 -2.31
N LEU A 20 11.11 -5.64 -3.58
CA LEU A 20 10.14 -4.72 -4.18
C LEU A 20 8.84 -4.64 -3.37
N LYS A 21 8.25 -5.78 -3.03
CA LYS A 21 7.00 -5.81 -2.26
C LYS A 21 7.15 -5.18 -0.88
N ARG A 22 8.26 -5.45 -0.17
CA ARG A 22 8.55 -4.85 1.13
C ARG A 22 8.65 -3.33 1.05
N ASN A 23 9.45 -2.82 0.11
CA ASN A 23 9.63 -1.38 -0.07
C ASN A 23 8.32 -0.68 -0.42
N MET A 24 7.53 -1.25 -1.32
CA MET A 24 6.26 -0.65 -1.72
C MET A 24 5.20 -0.69 -0.61
N VAL A 25 5.16 -1.75 0.20
CA VAL A 25 4.26 -1.82 1.37
C VAL A 25 4.68 -0.81 2.43
N THR A 26 5.97 -0.65 2.68
CA THR A 26 6.50 0.38 3.58
C THR A 26 6.10 1.79 3.10
N SER A 27 6.26 2.07 1.81
CA SER A 27 5.81 3.34 1.21
C SER A 27 4.29 3.53 1.31
N LEU A 28 3.50 2.48 1.06
CA LEU A 28 2.05 2.54 1.18
C LEU A 28 1.62 2.89 2.61
N PHE A 29 2.19 2.28 3.64
CA PHE A 29 1.84 2.60 5.02
C PHE A 29 2.37 3.97 5.47
N ARG A 30 3.50 4.43 4.91
CA ARG A 30 4.04 5.76 5.19
C ARG A 30 3.15 6.87 4.64
N TYR A 31 2.80 6.79 3.35
CA TYR A 31 2.08 7.83 2.61
C TYR A 31 0.58 7.53 2.41
N GLU A 32 0.11 6.35 2.79
CA GLU A 32 -1.29 5.86 2.66
C GLU A 32 -1.82 5.83 1.22
N ARG A 33 -1.07 6.39 0.28
CA ARG A 33 -1.37 6.46 -1.15
C ARG A 33 -0.08 6.41 -1.96
N ILE A 34 -0.01 5.52 -2.94
CA ILE A 34 1.12 5.42 -3.86
C ILE A 34 0.64 5.24 -5.30
N GLU A 35 1.37 5.80 -6.25
CA GLU A 35 1.15 5.57 -7.67
C GLU A 35 2.14 4.55 -8.22
N THR A 36 1.63 3.58 -8.98
CA THR A 36 2.45 2.50 -9.53
C THR A 36 1.75 1.78 -10.68
N THR A 37 2.43 0.82 -11.31
CA THR A 37 1.81 -0.01 -12.35
C THR A 37 0.84 -1.02 -11.73
N LYS A 38 -0.23 -1.35 -12.45
CA LYS A 38 -1.29 -2.27 -12.02
C LYS A 38 -0.76 -3.63 -11.55
N ALA A 39 0.20 -4.22 -12.27
CA ALA A 39 0.76 -5.51 -11.91
C ALA A 39 1.46 -5.49 -10.53
N LYS A 40 2.21 -4.40 -10.24
CA LYS A 40 2.84 -4.21 -8.93
C LYS A 40 1.81 -3.97 -7.84
N ALA A 41 0.81 -3.11 -8.09
CA ALA A 41 -0.25 -2.83 -7.13
C ALA A 41 -1.00 -4.07 -6.68
N LEU A 42 -1.33 -4.98 -7.61
CA LEU A 42 -2.02 -6.25 -7.30
C LEU A 42 -1.21 -7.15 -6.35
N GLU A 43 0.11 -7.20 -6.52
CA GLU A 43 0.97 -8.01 -5.63
C GLU A 43 1.20 -7.34 -4.27
N VAL A 44 1.36 -6.03 -4.25
CA VAL A 44 1.53 -5.24 -3.03
C VAL A 44 0.27 -5.29 -2.17
N ARG A 45 -0.91 -5.15 -2.79
CA ARG A 45 -2.21 -5.24 -2.14
C ARG A 45 -2.34 -6.51 -1.30
N LYS A 46 -2.03 -7.68 -1.87
CA LYS A 46 -2.12 -8.97 -1.16
C LYS A 46 -1.28 -8.98 0.13
N MET A 47 -0.10 -8.38 0.09
CA MET A 47 0.79 -8.32 1.24
C MET A 47 0.33 -7.29 2.27
N ALA A 48 -0.06 -6.10 1.82
CA ALA A 48 -0.54 -5.02 2.68
C ALA A 48 -1.80 -5.44 3.47
N GLU A 49 -2.78 -6.05 2.81
CA GLU A 49 -4.01 -6.49 3.46
C GLU A 49 -3.77 -7.57 4.53
N LYS A 50 -2.86 -8.52 4.27
CA LYS A 50 -2.45 -9.50 5.29
C LYS A 50 -1.81 -8.83 6.52
N MET A 51 -1.00 -7.79 6.30
CA MET A 51 -0.36 -7.07 7.40
C MET A 51 -1.36 -6.27 8.21
N ILE A 52 -2.32 -5.60 7.58
CA ILE A 52 -3.39 -4.86 8.28
C ILE A 52 -4.22 -5.84 9.13
N THR A 53 -4.64 -6.97 8.55
CA THR A 53 -5.38 -7.99 9.30
C THR A 53 -4.61 -8.46 10.54
N ARG A 54 -3.31 -8.70 10.40
CA ARG A 54 -2.44 -9.13 11.50
C ARG A 54 -2.24 -8.03 12.55
N ALA A 55 -2.12 -6.78 12.11
CA ALA A 55 -1.91 -5.63 12.97
C ALA A 55 -3.11 -5.28 13.85
N LYS A 56 -4.31 -5.71 13.50
CA LYS A 56 -5.52 -5.54 14.34
C LYS A 56 -5.38 -6.15 15.73
N THR A 57 -4.61 -7.23 15.83
CA THR A 57 -4.29 -7.85 17.12
C THR A 57 -2.86 -7.47 17.48
N ASP A 58 -2.71 -6.48 18.36
CA ASP A 58 -1.39 -6.03 18.82
C ASP A 58 -0.82 -7.05 19.82
N SER A 59 0.07 -7.88 19.32
CA SER A 59 0.82 -8.86 20.11
C SER A 59 2.28 -8.86 19.74
N VAL A 60 3.16 -9.28 20.66
CA VAL A 60 4.60 -9.37 20.39
C VAL A 60 4.90 -10.27 19.19
N ALA A 61 4.16 -11.36 19.03
CA ALA A 61 4.29 -12.27 17.89
C ALA A 61 3.95 -11.56 16.57
N ASN A 62 2.85 -10.81 16.53
CA ASN A 62 2.43 -10.08 15.34
C ASN A 62 3.40 -8.93 15.00
N ARG A 63 3.91 -8.23 16.01
CA ARG A 63 4.94 -7.19 15.81
C ARG A 63 6.22 -7.78 15.21
N ARG A 64 6.72 -8.88 15.72
CA ARG A 64 7.89 -9.59 15.18
C ARG A 64 7.68 -10.04 13.74
N GLU A 65 6.51 -10.54 13.40
CA GLU A 65 6.21 -11.00 12.05
C GLU A 65 6.14 -9.84 11.03
N ILE A 66 5.57 -8.71 11.44
CA ILE A 66 5.52 -7.50 10.61
C ILE A 66 6.93 -6.91 10.43
N ALA A 67 7.75 -6.88 11.48
CA ALA A 67 9.14 -6.40 11.43
C ALA A 67 10.03 -7.20 10.47
N LYS A 68 9.72 -8.47 10.18
CA LYS A 68 10.41 -9.23 9.12
C LYS A 68 10.22 -8.63 7.72
N SER A 69 9.23 -7.81 7.54
CA SER A 69 8.86 -7.24 6.24
C SER A 69 8.99 -5.72 6.20
N ILE A 70 8.68 -5.02 7.27
CA ILE A 70 8.82 -3.57 7.42
C ILE A 70 9.99 -3.34 8.36
N TYR A 71 11.12 -2.86 7.79
CA TYR A 71 12.33 -2.59 8.58
C TYR A 71 12.31 -1.21 9.24
N ASP A 72 11.45 -0.33 8.76
CA ASP A 72 11.26 1.01 9.30
C ASP A 72 10.34 0.93 10.53
N GLU A 73 10.91 1.19 11.70
CA GLU A 73 10.20 1.10 12.98
C GLU A 73 9.07 2.13 13.09
N ASP A 74 9.26 3.33 12.57
CA ASP A 74 8.24 4.39 12.59
C ASP A 74 7.01 3.98 11.78
N VAL A 75 7.24 3.37 10.60
CA VAL A 75 6.15 2.88 9.75
C VAL A 75 5.45 1.69 10.40
N ALA A 76 6.18 0.78 11.03
CA ALA A 76 5.59 -0.31 11.78
C ALA A 76 4.74 0.19 12.95
N ASN A 77 5.22 1.18 13.69
CA ASN A 77 4.47 1.82 14.78
C ASN A 77 3.22 2.53 14.25
N LYS A 78 3.30 3.28 13.13
CA LYS A 78 2.16 3.90 12.46
C LYS A 78 1.11 2.85 12.08
N LEU A 79 1.52 1.69 11.58
CA LEU A 79 0.60 0.61 11.22
C LEU A 79 -0.23 0.14 12.42
N PHE A 80 0.39 -0.09 13.59
CA PHE A 80 -0.32 -0.56 14.78
C PHE A 80 -1.15 0.53 15.48
N LYS A 81 -0.62 1.75 15.58
CA LYS A 81 -1.23 2.84 16.36
C LYS A 81 -2.28 3.61 15.58
N ASP A 82 -2.03 3.87 14.29
CA ASP A 82 -2.86 4.79 13.51
C ASP A 82 -3.72 4.05 12.48
N ILE A 83 -3.16 3.10 11.72
CA ILE A 83 -3.85 2.44 10.60
C ILE A 83 -4.75 1.29 11.09
N ALA A 84 -4.24 0.38 11.90
CA ALA A 84 -4.99 -0.80 12.32
C ALA A 84 -6.31 -0.45 13.05
N PRO A 85 -6.37 0.55 13.93
CA PRO A 85 -7.62 0.94 14.59
C PRO A 85 -8.70 1.45 13.62
N LEU A 86 -8.32 2.12 12.51
CA LEU A 86 -9.27 2.60 11.51
C LEU A 86 -10.05 1.44 10.84
N PHE A 87 -9.42 0.28 10.77
CA PHE A 87 -9.99 -0.91 10.12
C PHE A 87 -10.52 -1.96 11.10
N ALA A 88 -10.66 -1.65 12.39
CA ALA A 88 -11.03 -2.62 13.42
C ALA A 88 -12.30 -3.43 13.04
N ASP A 89 -13.36 -2.75 12.61
CA ASP A 89 -14.65 -3.35 12.29
C ASP A 89 -14.72 -3.93 10.86
N ARG A 90 -13.77 -3.56 9.99
CA ARG A 90 -13.77 -3.99 8.59
C ARG A 90 -13.12 -5.36 8.46
N LYS A 91 -13.83 -6.34 7.90
CA LYS A 91 -13.33 -7.73 7.76
C LYS A 91 -12.37 -7.97 6.59
N GLY A 92 -12.16 -6.98 5.72
CA GLY A 92 -11.27 -7.06 4.55
C GLY A 92 -11.46 -5.89 3.60
N GLY A 93 -10.71 -5.88 2.46
CA GLY A 93 -10.80 -4.79 1.50
C GLY A 93 -10.33 -3.45 2.06
N TYR A 94 -9.18 -3.47 2.73
CA TYR A 94 -8.59 -2.28 3.35
C TYR A 94 -7.98 -1.31 2.36
N THR A 95 -7.73 -1.79 1.14
CA THR A 95 -7.08 -1.02 0.08
C THR A 95 -7.98 -0.94 -1.15
N ARG A 96 -7.85 0.12 -1.93
CA ARG A 96 -8.46 0.23 -3.25
C ARG A 96 -7.44 0.62 -4.30
N ILE A 97 -7.74 0.24 -5.54
CA ILE A 97 -6.92 0.53 -6.71
C ILE A 97 -7.74 1.40 -7.66
N LEU A 98 -7.25 2.59 -7.95
CA LEU A 98 -7.86 3.54 -8.89
C LEU A 98 -7.01 3.59 -10.15
N LYS A 99 -7.62 3.45 -11.33
CA LYS A 99 -6.93 3.57 -12.62
C LYS A 99 -6.69 5.03 -12.94
N THR A 100 -5.47 5.39 -13.31
CA THR A 100 -5.09 6.77 -13.69
C THR A 100 -4.84 6.93 -15.17
N GLY A 101 -4.64 5.83 -15.90
CA GLY A 101 -4.38 5.86 -17.34
C GLY A 101 -3.12 5.10 -17.71
N TYR A 102 -2.49 5.54 -18.79
CA TYR A 102 -1.28 4.90 -19.32
C TYR A 102 -0.08 5.84 -19.22
N ARG A 103 1.07 5.30 -18.86
CA ARG A 103 2.31 6.06 -18.81
C ARG A 103 2.81 6.36 -20.21
N GLN A 104 3.25 7.59 -20.44
CA GLN A 104 3.89 7.97 -21.70
C GLN A 104 5.19 7.18 -21.90
N GLY A 105 5.46 6.81 -23.12
CA GLY A 105 6.66 6.07 -23.54
C GLY A 105 6.44 4.57 -23.66
N ASP A 106 5.95 3.88 -22.62
CA ASP A 106 5.78 2.43 -22.60
C ASP A 106 4.33 1.94 -22.50
N ALA A 107 3.37 2.86 -22.48
CA ALA A 107 1.93 2.57 -22.34
C ALA A 107 1.59 1.62 -21.14
N ALA A 108 2.39 1.64 -20.08
CA ALA A 108 2.12 0.84 -18.89
C ALA A 108 0.85 1.35 -18.19
N GLU A 109 -0.06 0.44 -17.84
CA GLU A 109 -1.29 0.78 -17.09
C GLU A 109 -0.91 1.25 -15.67
N MET A 110 -1.13 2.53 -15.39
CA MET A 110 -0.84 3.17 -14.11
C MET A 110 -2.06 3.16 -13.20
N VAL A 111 -1.83 2.99 -11.93
CA VAL A 111 -2.86 2.97 -10.91
C VAL A 111 -2.38 3.63 -9.62
N ILE A 112 -3.32 4.17 -8.88
CA ILE A 112 -3.13 4.58 -7.49
C ILE A 112 -3.60 3.45 -6.59
N LEU A 113 -2.73 2.98 -5.72
CA LEU A 113 -3.05 2.08 -4.62
C LEU A 113 -3.12 2.92 -3.34
N GLU A 114 -4.27 2.91 -2.68
CA GLU A 114 -4.47 3.69 -1.45
C GLU A 114 -5.22 2.89 -0.39
N LEU A 115 -5.12 3.33 0.87
CA LEU A 115 -5.96 2.86 1.95
C LEU A 115 -7.36 3.46 1.80
N VAL A 116 -8.39 2.67 2.06
CA VAL A 116 -9.81 3.10 1.96
C VAL A 116 -10.11 4.18 3.00
N GLU A 117 -9.60 3.98 4.21
CA GLU A 117 -9.68 4.94 5.30
C GLU A 117 -8.29 5.53 5.54
N LYS A 118 -8.21 6.84 5.69
CA LYS A 118 -6.96 7.58 5.87
C LYS A 118 -6.85 8.14 7.28
N THR A 119 -5.62 8.32 7.73
CA THR A 119 -5.38 9.00 9.00
C THR A 119 -5.71 10.49 8.87
N LYS A 120 -6.12 11.12 9.96
CA LYS A 120 -6.49 12.55 9.99
C LYS A 120 -5.39 13.49 9.48
N LYS A 121 -4.12 13.07 9.53
CA LYS A 121 -2.99 13.85 9.01
C LYS A 121 -2.98 13.87 7.48
N GLU A 122 -3.16 12.72 6.85
CA GLU A 122 -3.17 12.57 5.39
C GLU A 122 -4.43 13.19 4.77
N GLU A 123 -5.60 13.10 5.42
CA GLU A 123 -6.82 13.78 4.96
C GLU A 123 -6.65 15.31 4.88
N LYS A 124 -5.90 15.90 5.82
CA LYS A 124 -5.61 17.34 5.80
C LYS A 124 -4.63 17.72 4.70
N ALA A 125 -3.65 16.85 4.39
CA ALA A 125 -2.72 17.06 3.29
C ALA A 125 -3.43 16.98 1.94
N ASP A 126 -4.22 15.94 1.69
CA ASP A 126 -5.00 15.78 0.46
C ASP A 126 -5.94 16.98 0.21
N LYS A 127 -6.67 17.43 1.23
CA LYS A 127 -7.56 18.60 1.12
C LYS A 127 -6.81 19.90 0.82
N LYS A 128 -5.55 20.02 1.25
CA LYS A 128 -4.70 21.18 0.98
C LYS A 128 -4.20 21.18 -0.46
N ASP A 129 -3.85 20.00 -0.98
CA ASP A 129 -3.37 19.84 -2.34
C ASP A 129 -4.51 19.99 -3.36
N GLU A 130 -5.70 19.46 -3.07
CA GLU A 130 -6.90 19.73 -3.88
C GLU A 130 -7.26 21.21 -3.96
N LYS A 131 -7.15 21.95 -2.82
CA LYS A 131 -7.39 23.40 -2.80
C LYS A 131 -6.34 24.17 -3.61
N LYS A 132 -5.08 23.70 -3.61
CA LYS A 132 -4.01 24.29 -4.44
C LYS A 132 -4.25 24.05 -5.92
N ALA A 133 -4.61 22.84 -6.33
CA ALA A 133 -4.92 22.50 -7.70
C ALA A 133 -6.09 23.35 -8.25
N ARG A 134 -7.19 23.45 -7.49
CA ARG A 134 -8.35 24.30 -7.88
C ARG A 134 -8.05 25.80 -7.95
N LYS A 135 -6.98 26.27 -7.29
CA LYS A 135 -6.53 27.66 -7.40
C LYS A 135 -5.59 27.91 -8.58
N ALA A 136 -4.94 26.87 -9.08
CA ALA A 136 -4.05 26.96 -10.24
C ALA A 136 -4.81 26.92 -11.58
N ASP A 137 -6.04 26.36 -11.59
CA ASP A 137 -6.93 26.29 -12.76
C ASP A 137 -7.88 27.50 -12.92
N LYS A 138 -7.68 28.55 -12.13
CA LYS A 138 -8.40 29.84 -12.23
C LYS A 138 -7.47 30.97 -12.64
#